data_f8f44e8b9da1f4fe862a455d1b6bf5b6
#
_entry.id   f8f44e8b9da1f4fe862a455d1b6bf5b6
#
_cell.length_a   1.000
_cell.length_b   1.000
_cell.length_c   1.000
_cell.angle_alpha   90.00
_cell.angle_beta   90.00
_cell.angle_gamma   90.00
#
_symmetry.space_group_name_H-M   'P 1'
#
loop_
_entity.id
_entity.type
_entity.pdbx_description
1 polymer ?
#
loop_
_entity_poly.entity_id
_entity_poly.type
_entity_poly.pdbx_seq_one_letter_code
_entity_poly.pdbx_strand_id
1 'polypeptide(L)'
;GWMHDLERMTITDLRQWHDRWYSPGNATLVIVGDVEPDNVKTLVKRHFGNIPARPVPEARLPLELNEPGERRSTQYLKTRLPMLMLGFNVPALNTSDNVTEIHALRLISALLGGGESARLPARLERQQELVAGASSWFNPFARGDSLFMLSATPNIQKGITLDQVEQALWQQLQALQETPPDAAELERVRAQLIASEVYARDSITRQARSIGMLETVGLSWRLLDSDFDSLNAVTPADIQAAARRFFTPQRSTTMHVLPEEARP
;
A
#
# COMPACT_ATOMS: atom_id res chain seq x y z
N GLY A 1 14.62 3.55 8.74
CA GLY A 1 16.05 3.48 9.08
C GLY A 1 16.29 3.70 10.56
N TRP A 2 17.48 3.34 11.00
CA TRP A 2 17.86 3.49 12.39
C TRP A 2 18.45 4.89 12.62
N MET A 3 18.20 5.48 13.77
CA MET A 3 18.67 6.83 14.12
C MET A 3 20.19 6.94 14.07
N HIS A 4 20.90 5.94 14.61
CA HIS A 4 22.37 5.90 14.61
C HIS A 4 22.99 5.81 13.20
N ASP A 5 22.28 5.25 12.21
CA ASP A 5 22.74 5.24 10.81
C ASP A 5 22.67 6.66 10.22
N LEU A 6 21.59 7.40 10.53
CA LEU A 6 21.47 8.81 10.13
C LEU A 6 22.52 9.69 10.79
N GLU A 7 22.81 9.48 12.07
CA GLU A 7 23.82 10.24 12.82
C GLU A 7 25.25 10.01 12.30
N ARG A 8 25.52 8.83 11.72
CA ARG A 8 26.84 8.47 11.16
C ARG A 8 26.98 8.80 9.68
N MET A 9 25.88 9.12 9.01
CA MET A 9 25.87 9.41 7.57
C MET A 9 26.74 10.63 7.25
N THR A 10 27.69 10.46 6.36
CA THR A 10 28.60 11.53 5.94
C THR A 10 28.21 12.08 4.56
N ILE A 11 28.74 13.26 4.23
CA ILE A 11 28.60 13.82 2.87
C ILE A 11 29.23 12.92 1.82
N THR A 12 30.23 12.13 2.18
CA THR A 12 30.86 11.17 1.27
C THR A 12 29.92 10.03 0.93
N ASP A 13 29.18 9.51 1.91
CA ASP A 13 28.17 8.45 1.68
C ASP A 13 27.08 8.94 0.74
N LEU A 14 26.58 10.17 0.96
CA LEU A 14 25.56 10.77 0.09
C LEU A 14 26.07 10.99 -1.34
N ARG A 15 27.33 11.45 -1.51
CA ARG A 15 27.94 11.63 -2.83
C ARG A 15 28.13 10.29 -3.54
N GLN A 16 28.63 9.28 -2.86
CA GLN A 16 28.80 7.93 -3.44
C GLN A 16 27.46 7.35 -3.88
N TRP A 17 26.41 7.51 -3.03
CA TRP A 17 25.08 7.05 -3.37
C TRP A 17 24.51 7.80 -4.58
N HIS A 18 24.64 9.13 -4.60
CA HIS A 18 24.23 9.97 -5.74
C HIS A 18 24.96 9.56 -7.03
N ASP A 19 26.30 9.44 -6.98
CA ASP A 19 27.10 9.08 -8.14
C ASP A 19 26.78 7.69 -8.67
N ARG A 20 26.36 6.79 -7.81
CA ARG A 20 25.98 5.44 -8.17
C ARG A 20 24.61 5.37 -8.84
N TRP A 21 23.61 6.12 -8.33
CA TRP A 21 22.21 5.92 -8.71
C TRP A 21 21.65 7.02 -9.59
N TYR A 22 22.18 8.24 -9.52
CA TYR A 22 21.69 9.38 -10.31
C TYR A 22 22.43 9.44 -11.66
N SER A 23 21.80 8.87 -12.68
CA SER A 23 22.23 9.00 -14.07
C SER A 23 21.03 8.91 -15.01
N PRO A 24 21.12 9.45 -16.23
CA PRO A 24 20.04 9.36 -17.22
C PRO A 24 19.61 7.93 -17.52
N GLY A 25 20.52 6.96 -17.44
CA GLY A 25 20.21 5.54 -17.64
C GLY A 25 19.34 4.92 -16.54
N ASN A 26 19.24 5.57 -15.37
CA ASN A 26 18.44 5.14 -14.22
C ASN A 26 17.33 6.15 -13.89
N ALA A 27 16.95 7.01 -14.83
CA ALA A 27 15.93 8.03 -14.61
C ALA A 27 14.79 7.91 -15.60
N THR A 28 13.57 8.03 -15.10
CA THR A 28 12.36 8.11 -15.90
C THR A 28 11.85 9.56 -15.86
N LEU A 29 11.76 10.20 -17.02
CA LEU A 29 11.18 11.54 -17.15
C LEU A 29 9.76 11.42 -17.67
N VAL A 30 8.81 11.91 -16.91
CA VAL A 30 7.39 11.95 -17.29
C VAL A 30 6.93 13.40 -17.36
N ILE A 31 6.32 13.75 -18.47
CA ILE A 31 5.79 15.10 -18.70
C ILE A 31 4.33 14.96 -19.14
N VAL A 32 3.44 15.61 -18.42
CA VAL A 32 2.00 15.65 -18.71
C VAL A 32 1.54 17.10 -18.70
N GLY A 33 0.88 17.51 -19.76
CA GLY A 33 0.37 18.88 -19.92
C GLY A 33 0.10 19.21 -21.39
N ASP A 34 -0.21 20.47 -21.65
CA ASP A 34 -0.38 21.01 -23.00
C ASP A 34 1.00 21.27 -23.63
N VAL A 35 1.58 20.22 -24.21
CA VAL A 35 2.94 20.24 -24.76
C VAL A 35 3.03 19.55 -26.12
N GLU A 36 3.86 20.08 -27.00
CA GLU A 36 4.20 19.42 -28.26
C GLU A 36 5.34 18.42 -28.05
N PRO A 37 5.13 17.12 -28.33
CA PRO A 37 6.11 16.07 -28.05
C PRO A 37 7.49 16.31 -28.67
N ASP A 38 7.57 16.87 -29.89
CA ASP A 38 8.84 17.10 -30.55
C ASP A 38 9.62 18.28 -29.95
N ASN A 39 8.91 19.30 -29.46
CA ASN A 39 9.53 20.38 -28.70
C ASN A 39 10.09 19.84 -27.36
N VAL A 40 9.33 18.99 -26.66
CA VAL A 40 9.80 18.35 -25.45
C VAL A 40 11.05 17.50 -25.71
N LYS A 41 11.06 16.66 -26.75
CA LYS A 41 12.25 15.87 -27.14
C LYS A 41 13.47 16.77 -27.41
N THR A 42 13.27 17.89 -28.08
CA THR A 42 14.35 18.85 -28.35
C THR A 42 14.92 19.45 -27.08
N LEU A 43 14.05 19.86 -26.14
CA LEU A 43 14.45 20.38 -24.84
C LEU A 43 15.17 19.32 -23.99
N VAL A 44 14.64 18.09 -23.95
CA VAL A 44 15.25 16.98 -23.24
C VAL A 44 16.66 16.69 -23.79
N LYS A 45 16.82 16.60 -25.10
CA LYS A 45 18.15 16.43 -25.73
C LYS A 45 19.09 17.58 -25.40
N ARG A 46 18.61 18.82 -25.41
CA ARG A 46 19.41 20.01 -25.08
C ARG A 46 19.90 20.01 -23.65
N HIS A 47 19.05 19.62 -22.69
CA HIS A 47 19.36 19.74 -21.26
C HIS A 47 19.97 18.48 -20.65
N PHE A 48 19.62 17.30 -21.16
CA PHE A 48 20.08 16.02 -20.62
C PHE A 48 20.99 15.22 -21.56
N GLY A 49 21.02 15.57 -22.87
CA GLY A 49 21.71 14.76 -23.88
C GLY A 49 23.23 14.71 -23.71
N ASN A 50 23.84 15.69 -23.04
CA ASN A 50 25.28 15.71 -22.76
C ASN A 50 25.66 15.07 -21.41
N ILE A 51 24.68 14.61 -20.64
CA ILE A 51 24.98 13.93 -19.38
C ILE A 51 25.35 12.47 -19.68
N PRO A 52 26.55 12.01 -19.31
CA PRO A 52 26.98 10.65 -19.64
C PRO A 52 26.10 9.63 -18.93
N ALA A 53 25.61 8.65 -19.67
CA ALA A 53 24.94 7.49 -19.09
C ALA A 53 25.96 6.66 -18.33
N ARG A 54 25.58 6.20 -17.14
CA ARG A 54 26.37 5.28 -16.33
C ARG A 54 25.67 3.91 -16.28
N PRO A 55 26.40 2.80 -16.11
CA PRO A 55 25.77 1.52 -15.85
C PRO A 55 24.82 1.60 -14.64
N VAL A 56 23.60 1.10 -14.81
CA VAL A 56 22.64 1.02 -13.70
C VAL A 56 23.02 -0.16 -12.83
N PRO A 57 23.28 0.04 -11.53
CA PRO A 57 23.58 -1.07 -10.64
C PRO A 57 22.36 -1.99 -10.50
N GLU A 58 22.59 -3.29 -10.48
CA GLU A 58 21.54 -4.24 -10.19
C GLU A 58 21.03 -4.03 -8.76
N ALA A 59 19.75 -3.75 -8.62
CA ALA A 59 19.11 -3.65 -7.33
C ALA A 59 18.79 -5.06 -6.80
N ARG A 60 19.48 -5.48 -5.76
CA ARG A 60 19.13 -6.72 -5.05
C ARG A 60 18.02 -6.39 -4.05
N LEU A 61 16.82 -6.85 -4.35
CA LEU A 61 15.70 -6.79 -3.42
C LEU A 61 15.90 -7.89 -2.37
N PRO A 62 15.72 -7.60 -1.07
CA PRO A 62 15.69 -8.64 -0.08
C PRO A 62 14.53 -9.59 -0.37
N LEU A 63 14.79 -10.89 -0.22
CA LEU A 63 13.72 -11.90 -0.28
C LEU A 63 12.97 -11.83 1.04
N GLU A 64 11.69 -11.50 0.96
CA GLU A 64 10.78 -11.59 2.09
C GLU A 64 10.27 -13.01 2.27
N LEU A 65 10.15 -13.44 3.52
CA LEU A 65 9.54 -14.72 3.84
C LEU A 65 8.03 -14.61 3.67
N ASN A 66 7.44 -15.50 2.89
CA ASN A 66 6.00 -15.55 2.68
C ASN A 66 5.23 -15.76 4.00
N GLU A 67 5.77 -16.59 4.87
CA GLU A 67 5.20 -16.92 6.18
C GLU A 67 6.27 -16.78 7.27
N PRO A 68 6.55 -15.54 7.72
CA PRO A 68 7.60 -15.29 8.71
C PRO A 68 7.28 -15.79 10.11
N GLY A 69 6.07 -16.30 10.35
CA GLY A 69 5.51 -16.60 11.65
C GLY A 69 4.80 -15.37 12.25
N GLU A 70 3.93 -15.62 13.21
CA GLU A 70 3.25 -14.55 13.95
C GLU A 70 4.27 -13.68 14.70
N ARG A 71 4.20 -12.37 14.51
CA ARG A 71 5.07 -11.41 15.19
C ARG A 71 4.23 -10.40 15.97
N ARG A 72 4.67 -10.10 17.17
CA ARG A 72 4.02 -9.11 18.04
C ARG A 72 5.05 -8.15 18.60
N SER A 73 4.71 -6.88 18.66
CA SER A 73 5.57 -5.83 19.21
C SER A 73 4.74 -4.78 19.93
N THR A 74 5.30 -4.22 20.99
CA THR A 74 4.74 -3.04 21.67
C THR A 74 5.76 -1.92 21.59
N GLN A 75 5.31 -0.74 21.15
CA GLN A 75 6.11 0.45 21.04
C GLN A 75 5.52 1.57 21.91
N TYR A 76 6.37 2.26 22.66
CA TYR A 76 6.00 3.42 23.46
C TYR A 76 6.49 4.68 22.77
N LEU A 77 5.57 5.50 22.28
CA LEU A 77 5.88 6.67 21.47
C LEU A 77 5.22 7.94 22.07
N LYS A 78 5.72 9.10 21.68
CA LYS A 78 5.11 10.39 22.01
C LYS A 78 3.80 10.58 21.24
N THR A 79 2.79 9.83 21.60
CA THR A 79 1.44 9.92 21.06
C THR A 79 0.44 10.13 22.19
N ARG A 80 -0.73 10.71 21.91
CA ARG A 80 -1.81 10.89 22.88
C ARG A 80 -2.75 9.70 22.95
N LEU A 81 -2.88 8.96 21.85
CA LEU A 81 -3.82 7.85 21.73
C LEU A 81 -3.08 6.57 21.43
N PRO A 82 -3.49 5.45 22.03
CA PRO A 82 -3.01 4.14 21.63
C PRO A 82 -3.49 3.82 20.21
N MET A 83 -2.72 3.02 19.49
CA MET A 83 -3.07 2.58 18.14
C MET A 83 -2.65 1.13 17.94
N LEU A 84 -3.50 0.37 17.26
CA LEU A 84 -3.19 -0.96 16.78
C LEU A 84 -2.82 -0.89 15.30
N MET A 85 -1.76 -1.58 14.93
CA MET A 85 -1.42 -1.86 13.53
C MET A 85 -1.32 -3.37 13.34
N LEU A 86 -2.01 -3.89 12.34
CA LEU A 86 -2.00 -5.30 11.96
C LEU A 86 -1.60 -5.40 10.48
N GLY A 87 -0.43 -5.95 10.22
CA GLY A 87 0.14 -6.07 8.89
C GLY A 87 0.29 -7.52 8.44
N PHE A 88 0.13 -7.76 7.14
CA PHE A 88 0.31 -9.06 6.50
C PHE A 88 1.27 -8.94 5.33
N ASN A 89 2.24 -9.86 5.23
CA ASN A 89 3.08 -9.95 4.06
C ASN A 89 2.26 -10.47 2.88
N VAL A 90 2.22 -9.68 1.82
CA VAL A 90 1.46 -9.99 0.59
C VAL A 90 2.30 -9.64 -0.64
N PRO A 91 2.10 -10.32 -1.77
CA PRO A 91 2.79 -9.95 -3.00
C PRO A 91 2.24 -8.63 -3.58
N ALA A 92 3.03 -8.06 -4.48
CA ALA A 92 2.64 -6.96 -5.35
C ALA A 92 2.49 -7.46 -6.80
N LEU A 93 2.07 -6.58 -7.73
CA LEU A 93 1.94 -6.94 -9.15
C LEU A 93 3.26 -7.41 -9.77
N ASN A 94 4.40 -6.93 -9.28
CA ASN A 94 5.73 -7.34 -9.74
C ASN A 94 6.20 -8.69 -9.20
N THR A 95 5.60 -9.19 -8.14
CA THR A 95 6.08 -10.37 -7.41
C THR A 95 5.07 -11.52 -7.40
N SER A 96 3.91 -11.32 -8.00
CA SER A 96 2.86 -12.33 -8.12
C SER A 96 2.71 -12.82 -9.55
N ASP A 97 2.62 -14.12 -9.73
CA ASP A 97 2.20 -14.73 -11.00
C ASP A 97 0.67 -14.70 -11.18
N ASN A 98 -0.07 -14.33 -10.13
CA ASN A 98 -1.54 -14.26 -10.15
C ASN A 98 -2.04 -12.83 -9.93
N VAL A 99 -2.26 -12.13 -11.02
CA VAL A 99 -2.75 -10.73 -11.04
C VAL A 99 -4.13 -10.60 -10.37
N THR A 100 -5.00 -11.60 -10.51
CA THR A 100 -6.34 -11.60 -9.91
C THR A 100 -6.29 -11.52 -8.39
N GLU A 101 -5.35 -12.21 -7.74
CA GLU A 101 -5.18 -12.13 -6.28
C GLU A 101 -4.77 -10.73 -5.82
N ILE A 102 -3.96 -10.03 -6.60
CA ILE A 102 -3.55 -8.67 -6.25
C ILE A 102 -4.72 -7.69 -6.36
N HIS A 103 -5.55 -7.84 -7.40
CA HIS A 103 -6.77 -7.03 -7.53
C HIS A 103 -7.81 -7.40 -6.48
N ALA A 104 -7.89 -8.67 -6.08
CA ALA A 104 -8.71 -9.09 -4.94
C ALA A 104 -8.25 -8.41 -3.64
N LEU A 105 -6.96 -8.34 -3.35
CA LEU A 105 -6.42 -7.60 -2.19
C LEU A 105 -6.74 -6.09 -2.26
N ARG A 106 -6.70 -5.47 -3.43
CA ARG A 106 -7.13 -4.06 -3.61
C ARG A 106 -8.60 -3.87 -3.24
N LEU A 107 -9.46 -4.75 -3.74
CA LEU A 107 -10.89 -4.71 -3.42
C LEU A 107 -11.16 -5.02 -1.95
N ILE A 108 -10.44 -5.95 -1.32
CA ILE A 108 -10.51 -6.20 0.12
C ILE A 108 -10.12 -4.95 0.92
N SER A 109 -9.06 -4.25 0.51
CA SER A 109 -8.68 -3.00 1.17
C SER A 109 -9.81 -1.98 1.07
N ALA A 110 -10.43 -1.82 -0.09
CA ALA A 110 -11.57 -0.93 -0.28
C ALA A 110 -12.83 -1.38 0.48
N LEU A 111 -13.14 -2.68 0.53
CA LEU A 111 -14.23 -3.27 1.31
C LEU A 111 -14.08 -3.00 2.81
N LEU A 112 -12.85 -3.11 3.32
CA LEU A 112 -12.57 -2.94 4.74
C LEU A 112 -12.49 -1.46 5.14
N GLY A 113 -11.78 -0.63 4.39
CA GLY A 113 -11.47 0.74 4.81
C GLY A 113 -11.63 1.83 3.73
N GLY A 114 -12.25 1.53 2.59
CA GLY A 114 -12.41 2.44 1.46
C GLY A 114 -13.53 3.49 1.62
N GLY A 115 -13.57 4.18 2.75
CA GLY A 115 -14.51 5.26 3.03
C GLY A 115 -15.55 4.90 4.09
N GLU A 116 -16.45 5.83 4.35
CA GLU A 116 -17.43 5.74 5.46
C GLU A 116 -18.33 4.50 5.41
N SER A 117 -18.71 4.03 4.23
CA SER A 117 -19.57 2.86 4.07
C SER A 117 -18.82 1.52 4.08
N ALA A 118 -17.49 1.54 4.23
CA ALA A 118 -16.67 0.34 4.34
C ALA A 118 -16.89 -0.38 5.67
N ARG A 119 -16.52 -1.67 5.72
CA ARG A 119 -16.87 -2.53 6.87
C ARG A 119 -16.29 -2.06 8.20
N LEU A 120 -15.04 -1.60 8.24
CA LEU A 120 -14.41 -1.16 9.49
C LEU A 120 -15.09 0.10 10.04
N PRO A 121 -15.24 1.22 9.30
CA PRO A 121 -15.99 2.36 9.80
C PRO A 121 -17.45 2.04 10.11
N ALA A 122 -18.15 1.28 9.26
CA ALA A 122 -19.54 0.97 9.50
C ALA A 122 -19.77 0.11 10.74
N ARG A 123 -19.00 -0.95 10.90
CA ARG A 123 -19.24 -1.97 11.95
C ARG A 123 -18.53 -1.63 13.25
N LEU A 124 -17.22 -1.26 13.19
CA LEU A 124 -16.43 -1.10 14.40
C LEU A 124 -16.53 0.30 14.99
N GLU A 125 -16.69 1.34 14.14
CA GLU A 125 -16.82 2.71 14.61
C GLU A 125 -18.29 3.06 14.93
N ARG A 126 -19.21 2.96 13.93
CA ARG A 126 -20.57 3.44 14.12
C ARG A 126 -21.53 2.45 14.80
N GLN A 127 -21.42 1.14 14.53
CA GLN A 127 -22.35 0.16 15.11
C GLN A 127 -21.89 -0.33 16.50
N GLN A 128 -20.64 -0.71 16.63
CA GLN A 128 -20.09 -1.28 17.84
C GLN A 128 -19.39 -0.26 18.74
N GLU A 129 -19.01 0.91 18.18
CA GLU A 129 -18.30 1.98 18.87
C GLU A 129 -17.01 1.48 19.59
N LEU A 130 -16.37 0.45 19.02
CA LEU A 130 -15.12 -0.12 19.54
C LEU A 130 -13.89 0.73 19.20
N VAL A 131 -13.95 1.46 18.09
CA VAL A 131 -12.84 2.28 17.61
C VAL A 131 -13.28 3.73 17.41
N ALA A 132 -12.36 4.66 17.59
CA ALA A 132 -12.50 6.05 17.20
C ALA A 132 -12.19 6.27 15.72
N GLY A 133 -11.56 5.30 15.08
CA GLY A 133 -11.26 5.28 13.65
C GLY A 133 -10.54 3.99 13.29
N ALA A 134 -10.82 3.46 12.10
CA ALA A 134 -10.12 2.31 11.54
C ALA A 134 -9.94 2.46 10.03
N SER A 135 -8.83 1.99 9.50
CA SER A 135 -8.49 2.06 8.09
C SER A 135 -7.76 0.81 7.61
N SER A 136 -7.77 0.63 6.30
CA SER A 136 -6.96 -0.38 5.62
C SER A 136 -6.12 0.28 4.54
N TRP A 137 -4.98 -0.31 4.24
CA TRP A 137 -4.09 0.15 3.21
C TRP A 137 -3.36 -1.01 2.53
N PHE A 138 -3.24 -0.95 1.21
CA PHE A 138 -2.48 -1.87 0.40
C PHE A 138 -1.93 -1.15 -0.84
N ASN A 139 -0.65 -1.36 -1.15
CA ASN A 139 -0.04 -0.84 -2.37
C ASN A 139 0.30 -1.99 -3.33
N PRO A 140 -0.45 -2.16 -4.44
CA PRO A 140 -0.19 -3.19 -5.43
C PRO A 140 1.01 -2.88 -6.33
N PHE A 141 1.42 -1.61 -6.40
CA PHE A 141 2.45 -1.10 -7.31
C PHE A 141 3.79 -0.93 -6.58
N ALA A 142 4.25 -1.98 -5.94
CA ALA A 142 5.56 -2.00 -5.28
C ALA A 142 6.58 -2.73 -6.15
N ARG A 143 7.87 -2.43 -5.95
CA ARG A 143 8.96 -3.11 -6.65
C ARG A 143 9.17 -4.54 -6.13
N GLY A 144 9.06 -4.73 -4.83
CA GLY A 144 9.08 -6.02 -4.14
C GLY A 144 7.72 -6.35 -3.54
N ASP A 145 7.68 -7.33 -2.65
CA ASP A 145 6.48 -7.65 -1.88
C ASP A 145 6.00 -6.45 -1.07
N SER A 146 4.72 -6.46 -0.73
CA SER A 146 4.03 -5.38 -0.07
C SER A 146 3.47 -5.82 1.28
N LEU A 147 2.92 -4.86 2.02
CA LEU A 147 2.15 -5.11 3.23
C LEU A 147 0.68 -4.76 2.98
N PHE A 148 -0.20 -5.64 3.41
CA PHE A 148 -1.60 -5.29 3.63
C PHE A 148 -1.73 -4.88 5.09
N MET A 149 -2.16 -3.65 5.35
CA MET A 149 -2.19 -3.08 6.68
C MET A 149 -3.59 -2.69 7.10
N LEU A 150 -3.94 -3.03 8.34
CA LEU A 150 -5.07 -2.48 9.06
C LEU A 150 -4.52 -1.62 10.20
N SER A 151 -5.13 -0.48 10.44
CA SER A 151 -4.86 0.33 11.63
C SER A 151 -6.16 0.75 12.29
N ALA A 152 -6.15 0.79 13.62
CA ALA A 152 -7.31 1.20 14.39
C ALA A 152 -6.90 1.89 15.70
N THR A 153 -7.65 2.94 16.07
CA THR A 153 -7.54 3.65 17.32
C THR A 153 -8.70 3.22 18.21
N PRO A 154 -8.47 2.64 19.40
CA PRO A 154 -9.53 2.22 20.29
C PRO A 154 -10.37 3.40 20.80
N ASN A 155 -11.64 3.16 21.07
CA ASN A 155 -12.49 4.13 21.75
C ASN A 155 -12.20 4.12 23.25
N ILE A 156 -11.16 4.86 23.65
CA ILE A 156 -10.70 4.94 25.03
C ILE A 156 -11.74 5.53 25.99
N GLN A 157 -12.67 6.36 25.49
CA GLN A 157 -13.76 6.93 26.30
C GLN A 157 -14.72 5.84 26.81
N LYS A 158 -14.82 4.72 26.07
CA LYS A 158 -15.58 3.54 26.45
C LYS A 158 -14.75 2.45 27.15
N GLY A 159 -13.49 2.75 27.45
CA GLY A 159 -12.57 1.80 28.08
C GLY A 159 -12.14 0.63 27.19
N ILE A 160 -12.23 0.77 25.88
CA ILE A 160 -11.87 -0.27 24.93
C ILE A 160 -10.34 -0.43 24.90
N THR A 161 -9.88 -1.68 24.98
CA THR A 161 -8.47 -2.05 24.96
C THR A 161 -7.97 -2.37 23.53
N LEU A 162 -6.64 -2.35 23.32
CA LEU A 162 -6.04 -2.77 22.04
C LEU A 162 -6.34 -4.23 21.71
N ASP A 163 -6.38 -5.11 22.72
CA ASP A 163 -6.69 -6.53 22.50
C ASP A 163 -8.12 -6.75 22.00
N GLN A 164 -9.08 -5.98 22.51
CA GLN A 164 -10.47 -6.02 22.01
C GLN A 164 -10.55 -5.52 20.56
N VAL A 165 -9.81 -4.47 20.22
CA VAL A 165 -9.74 -3.97 18.84
C VAL A 165 -9.08 -5.00 17.93
N GLU A 166 -7.99 -5.63 18.36
CA GLU A 166 -7.31 -6.69 17.60
C GLU A 166 -8.27 -7.84 17.30
N GLN A 167 -8.97 -8.32 18.32
CA GLN A 167 -9.97 -9.37 18.15
C GLN A 167 -11.06 -8.97 17.16
N ALA A 168 -11.54 -7.73 17.23
CA ALA A 168 -12.55 -7.23 16.31
C ALA A 168 -12.04 -7.14 14.85
N LEU A 169 -10.79 -6.74 14.63
CA LEU A 169 -10.18 -6.74 13.29
C LEU A 169 -10.05 -8.17 12.75
N TRP A 170 -9.58 -9.11 13.55
CA TRP A 170 -9.51 -10.52 13.15
C TRP A 170 -10.89 -11.09 12.80
N GLN A 171 -11.94 -10.74 13.53
CA GLN A 171 -13.31 -11.15 13.21
C GLN A 171 -13.77 -10.61 11.84
N GLN A 172 -13.39 -9.38 11.46
CA GLN A 172 -13.72 -8.85 10.14
C GLN A 172 -12.98 -9.59 9.02
N LEU A 173 -11.73 -9.99 9.25
CA LEU A 173 -10.96 -10.80 8.29
C LEU A 173 -11.51 -12.21 8.19
N GLN A 174 -11.84 -12.83 9.31
CA GLN A 174 -12.44 -14.17 9.36
C GLN A 174 -13.80 -14.20 8.65
N ALA A 175 -14.63 -13.18 8.83
CA ALA A 175 -15.90 -13.06 8.11
C ALA A 175 -15.73 -13.06 6.59
N LEU A 176 -14.64 -12.47 6.06
CA LEU A 176 -14.32 -12.55 4.62
C LEU A 176 -13.83 -13.94 4.18
N GLN A 177 -13.15 -14.65 5.08
CA GLN A 177 -12.69 -16.03 4.82
C GLN A 177 -13.85 -17.03 4.81
N GLU A 178 -14.84 -16.83 5.65
CA GLU A 178 -16.00 -17.70 5.79
C GLU A 178 -17.07 -17.44 4.73
N THR A 179 -17.35 -16.16 4.47
CA THR A 179 -18.41 -15.72 3.57
C THR A 179 -17.89 -14.65 2.62
N PRO A 180 -17.94 -14.89 1.29
CA PRO A 180 -17.56 -13.86 0.32
C PRO A 180 -18.51 -12.65 0.43
N PRO A 181 -18.08 -11.46 -0.03
CA PRO A 181 -18.98 -10.32 -0.12
C PRO A 181 -20.16 -10.63 -1.06
N ASP A 182 -21.31 -10.07 -0.79
CA ASP A 182 -22.41 -10.15 -1.75
C ASP A 182 -22.09 -9.34 -3.03
N ALA A 183 -22.80 -9.66 -4.10
CA ALA A 183 -22.55 -9.04 -5.41
C ALA A 183 -22.79 -7.53 -5.40
N ALA A 184 -23.75 -7.03 -4.62
CA ALA A 184 -24.07 -5.62 -4.55
C ALA A 184 -23.00 -4.85 -3.78
N GLU A 185 -22.49 -5.42 -2.67
CA GLU A 185 -21.37 -4.84 -1.91
C GLU A 185 -20.09 -4.75 -2.77
N LEU A 186 -19.75 -5.84 -3.47
CA LEU A 186 -18.57 -5.87 -4.33
C LEU A 186 -18.68 -4.88 -5.48
N GLU A 187 -19.84 -4.80 -6.14
CA GLU A 187 -20.08 -3.87 -7.24
C GLU A 187 -19.98 -2.41 -6.79
N ARG A 188 -20.56 -2.08 -5.66
CA ARG A 188 -20.46 -0.74 -5.08
C ARG A 188 -19.01 -0.34 -4.80
N VAL A 189 -18.22 -1.24 -4.19
CA VAL A 189 -16.82 -0.96 -3.86
C VAL A 189 -15.97 -0.83 -5.13
N ARG A 190 -16.22 -1.69 -6.12
CA ARG A 190 -15.56 -1.64 -7.42
C ARG A 190 -15.84 -0.31 -8.12
N ALA A 191 -17.12 0.08 -8.19
CA ALA A 191 -17.50 1.35 -8.80
C ALA A 191 -16.86 2.55 -8.11
N GLN A 192 -16.78 2.56 -6.77
CA GLN A 192 -16.12 3.62 -6.01
C GLN A 192 -14.61 3.67 -6.30
N LEU A 193 -13.93 2.52 -6.35
CA LEU A 193 -12.50 2.45 -6.64
C LEU A 193 -12.21 2.95 -8.07
N ILE A 194 -12.96 2.46 -9.06
CA ILE A 194 -12.83 2.89 -10.46
C ILE A 194 -13.11 4.40 -10.60
N ALA A 195 -14.18 4.89 -9.98
CA ALA A 195 -14.51 6.31 -10.03
C ALA A 195 -13.38 7.18 -9.42
N SER A 196 -12.78 6.74 -8.31
CA SER A 196 -11.63 7.43 -7.70
C SER A 196 -10.45 7.54 -8.66
N GLU A 197 -10.15 6.47 -9.40
CA GLU A 197 -9.07 6.44 -10.39
C GLU A 197 -9.40 7.30 -11.63
N VAL A 198 -10.65 7.28 -12.08
CA VAL A 198 -11.11 8.14 -13.19
C VAL A 198 -10.99 9.61 -12.81
N TYR A 199 -11.47 10.02 -11.62
CA TYR A 199 -11.33 11.41 -11.15
C TYR A 199 -9.87 11.81 -10.89
N ALA A 200 -9.01 10.85 -10.55
CA ALA A 200 -7.58 11.12 -10.40
C ALA A 200 -6.93 11.57 -11.72
N ARG A 201 -7.49 11.18 -12.88
CA ARG A 201 -7.00 11.57 -14.22
C ARG A 201 -7.23 13.04 -14.56
N ASP A 202 -8.10 13.75 -13.85
CA ASP A 202 -8.29 15.21 -14.04
C ASP A 202 -7.07 16.02 -13.60
N SER A 203 -6.19 15.42 -12.79
CA SER A 203 -4.99 16.07 -12.31
C SER A 203 -3.76 15.65 -13.14
N ILE A 204 -3.17 16.60 -13.88
CA ILE A 204 -1.93 16.37 -14.63
C ILE A 204 -0.78 15.88 -13.74
N THR A 205 -0.70 16.37 -12.50
CA THR A 205 0.29 15.94 -11.52
C THR A 205 0.07 14.49 -11.09
N ARG A 206 -1.18 14.08 -10.89
CA ARG A 206 -1.49 12.68 -10.56
C ARG A 206 -1.21 11.77 -11.73
N GLN A 207 -1.56 12.15 -12.95
CA GLN A 207 -1.22 11.36 -14.15
C GLN A 207 0.29 11.17 -14.28
N ALA A 208 1.08 12.25 -14.19
CA ALA A 208 2.54 12.17 -14.27
C ALA A 208 3.12 11.25 -13.19
N ARG A 209 2.61 11.38 -11.95
CA ARG A 209 3.05 10.55 -10.82
C ARG A 209 2.69 9.07 -11.02
N SER A 210 1.48 8.75 -11.48
CA SER A 210 1.05 7.37 -11.69
C SER A 210 1.88 6.68 -12.77
N ILE A 211 2.10 7.36 -13.91
CA ILE A 211 2.98 6.86 -14.98
C ILE A 211 4.40 6.64 -14.46
N GLY A 212 4.98 7.65 -13.80
CA GLY A 212 6.35 7.57 -13.29
C GLY A 212 6.53 6.51 -12.22
N MET A 213 5.54 6.32 -11.35
CA MET A 213 5.56 5.28 -10.33
C MET A 213 5.60 3.88 -10.95
N LEU A 214 4.73 3.59 -11.92
CA LEU A 214 4.69 2.29 -12.59
C LEU A 214 6.02 1.99 -13.28
N GLU A 215 6.52 2.91 -14.09
CA GLU A 215 7.80 2.73 -14.80
C GLU A 215 8.99 2.55 -13.84
N THR A 216 9.04 3.28 -12.73
CA THR A 216 10.16 3.19 -11.77
C THR A 216 10.16 1.92 -10.94
N VAL A 217 9.03 1.25 -10.78
CA VAL A 217 8.95 -0.05 -10.10
C VAL A 217 9.09 -1.24 -11.06
N GLY A 218 9.22 -1.00 -12.37
CA GLY A 218 9.38 -2.03 -13.38
C GLY A 218 8.05 -2.56 -13.97
N LEU A 219 6.95 -1.85 -13.69
CA LEU A 219 5.65 -2.09 -14.32
C LEU A 219 5.48 -1.13 -15.51
N SER A 220 4.70 -1.55 -16.51
CA SER A 220 4.40 -0.66 -17.64
C SER A 220 3.29 0.33 -17.29
N TRP A 221 3.45 1.59 -17.69
CA TRP A 221 2.39 2.60 -17.62
C TRP A 221 1.09 2.18 -18.31
N ARG A 222 1.16 1.26 -19.28
CA ARG A 222 -0.01 0.71 -19.99
C ARG A 222 -0.96 -0.06 -19.09
N LEU A 223 -0.52 -0.47 -17.90
CA LEU A 223 -1.40 -1.03 -16.88
C LEU A 223 -2.55 -0.08 -16.50
N LEU A 224 -2.35 1.25 -16.60
CA LEU A 224 -3.41 2.22 -16.34
C LEU A 224 -4.64 2.04 -17.24
N ASP A 225 -4.47 1.46 -18.44
CA ASP A 225 -5.56 1.22 -19.38
C ASP A 225 -6.27 -0.12 -19.13
N SER A 226 -5.54 -1.16 -18.72
CA SER A 226 -6.07 -2.51 -18.48
C SER A 226 -6.49 -2.77 -17.02
N ASP A 227 -6.17 -1.84 -16.10
CA ASP A 227 -6.39 -2.02 -14.66
C ASP A 227 -7.89 -2.17 -14.31
N PHE A 228 -8.75 -1.44 -14.99
CA PHE A 228 -10.20 -1.50 -14.75
C PHE A 228 -10.80 -2.84 -15.18
N ASP A 229 -10.37 -3.41 -16.29
CA ASP A 229 -10.81 -4.73 -16.75
C ASP A 229 -10.40 -5.81 -15.75
N SER A 230 -9.17 -5.71 -15.24
CA SER A 230 -8.66 -6.62 -14.21
C SER A 230 -9.45 -6.53 -12.89
N LEU A 231 -9.80 -5.30 -12.45
CA LEU A 231 -10.66 -5.11 -11.30
C LEU A 231 -12.08 -5.66 -11.52
N ASN A 232 -12.62 -5.47 -12.73
CA ASN A 232 -13.96 -5.95 -13.09
C ASN A 232 -14.04 -7.47 -13.16
N ALA A 233 -12.94 -8.15 -13.48
CA ALA A 233 -12.89 -9.61 -13.58
C ALA A 233 -12.89 -10.31 -12.21
N VAL A 234 -12.55 -9.61 -11.10
CA VAL A 234 -12.51 -10.22 -9.76
C VAL A 234 -13.90 -10.63 -9.30
N THR A 235 -14.05 -11.87 -8.88
CA THR A 235 -15.30 -12.43 -8.35
C THR A 235 -15.34 -12.42 -6.81
N PRO A 236 -16.53 -12.58 -6.19
CA PRO A 236 -16.61 -12.80 -4.73
C PRO A 236 -15.80 -14.00 -4.24
N ALA A 237 -15.68 -15.05 -5.05
CA ALA A 237 -14.87 -16.23 -4.72
C ALA A 237 -13.36 -15.91 -4.68
N ASP A 238 -12.87 -15.03 -5.58
CA ASP A 238 -11.48 -14.58 -5.58
C ASP A 238 -11.15 -13.75 -4.32
N ILE A 239 -12.10 -12.90 -3.87
CA ILE A 239 -11.99 -12.17 -2.61
C ILE A 239 -11.84 -13.14 -1.43
N GLN A 240 -12.70 -14.15 -1.36
CA GLN A 240 -12.65 -15.15 -0.30
C GLN A 240 -11.35 -15.96 -0.34
N ALA A 241 -10.92 -16.40 -1.53
CA ALA A 241 -9.69 -17.15 -1.73
C ALA A 241 -8.47 -16.33 -1.29
N ALA A 242 -8.37 -15.06 -1.69
CA ALA A 242 -7.31 -14.15 -1.27
C ALA A 242 -7.32 -13.93 0.25
N ALA A 243 -8.50 -13.74 0.86
CA ALA A 243 -8.61 -13.58 2.30
C ALA A 243 -8.11 -14.81 3.07
N ARG A 244 -8.46 -16.02 2.62
CA ARG A 244 -7.99 -17.28 3.22
C ARG A 244 -6.49 -17.48 3.05
N ARG A 245 -5.93 -17.09 1.91
CA ARG A 245 -4.51 -17.28 1.61
C ARG A 245 -3.62 -16.32 2.38
N PHE A 246 -4.00 -15.06 2.49
CA PHE A 246 -3.10 -14.02 2.96
C PHE A 246 -3.32 -13.58 4.41
N PHE A 247 -4.56 -13.63 4.94
CA PHE A 247 -4.82 -13.17 6.31
C PHE A 247 -4.73 -14.32 7.30
N THR A 248 -3.53 -14.83 7.49
CA THR A 248 -3.25 -15.92 8.44
C THR A 248 -2.32 -15.41 9.55
N PRO A 249 -2.37 -16.03 10.75
CA PRO A 249 -1.43 -15.68 11.82
C PRO A 249 0.03 -15.80 11.40
N GLN A 250 0.38 -16.79 10.55
CA GLN A 250 1.75 -17.01 10.08
C GLN A 250 2.30 -15.89 9.23
N ARG A 251 1.43 -15.06 8.65
CA ARG A 251 1.78 -13.88 7.84
C ARG A 251 1.65 -12.58 8.60
N SER A 252 1.12 -12.63 9.83
CA SER A 252 0.76 -11.42 10.57
C SER A 252 1.90 -10.84 11.39
N THR A 253 1.88 -9.51 11.47
CA THR A 253 2.64 -8.72 12.43
C THR A 253 1.70 -7.75 13.12
N THR A 254 1.54 -7.91 14.44
CA THR A 254 0.75 -7.01 15.27
C THR A 254 1.66 -6.04 16.01
N MET A 255 1.36 -4.75 15.95
CA MET A 255 2.06 -3.72 16.70
C MET A 255 1.06 -2.94 17.55
N HIS A 256 1.27 -2.95 18.86
CA HIS A 256 0.60 -2.06 19.81
C HIS A 256 1.46 -0.80 19.98
N VAL A 257 0.93 0.35 19.60
CA VAL A 257 1.54 1.65 19.85
C VAL A 257 0.84 2.26 21.06
N LEU A 258 1.60 2.52 22.10
CA LEU A 258 1.11 3.08 23.36
C LEU A 258 1.74 4.48 23.61
N PRO A 259 1.03 5.37 24.32
CA PRO A 259 1.64 6.60 24.83
C PRO A 259 2.88 6.31 25.68
N GLU A 260 3.88 7.18 25.61
CA GLU A 260 5.14 7.02 26.37
C GLU A 260 4.89 6.97 27.88
N GLU A 261 3.88 7.69 28.36
CA GLU A 261 3.46 7.70 29.77
C GLU A 261 2.87 6.37 30.25
N ALA A 262 2.45 5.49 29.36
CA ALA A 262 1.95 4.15 29.67
C ALA A 262 3.07 3.09 29.80
N ARG A 263 4.33 3.52 29.70
CA ARG A 263 5.48 2.62 29.86
C ARG A 263 5.58 2.15 31.31
N PRO A 264 5.67 0.81 31.55
CA PRO A 264 5.77 0.26 32.90
C PRO A 264 7.05 0.68 33.62
#